data_1ea41ddc56278dd95cc7a09a24d0d872
#
_entry.id   1ea41ddc56278dd95cc7a09a24d0d872
#
_cell.length_a   1.000
_cell.length_b   1.000
_cell.length_c   1.000
_cell.angle_alpha   90.00
_cell.angle_beta   90.00
_cell.angle_gamma   90.00
#
_symmetry.space_group_name_H-M   'P 1'
#
loop_
_entity.id
_entity.type
_entity.pdbx_description
1 polymer ?
#
loop_
_entity_poly.entity_id
_entity_poly.type
_entity_poly.pdbx_seq_one_letter_code
_entity_poly.pdbx_strand_id
1 'polypeptide(L)'
;MSHDFGSPSGDAGSGPPGYGAPQQPYGQPHQQQYQGGPPYGYPPPGYGAPQGPPPKPKVKPGIGWIVGAWLVFVLSVIVGVAGFAGGVFSAVTDAAPTSSFGPGENVTVTLNPADRPAIYVSADKGTKFECQIQGAPGTVRLQQPGTQQTVTNDGVLWELALRVGVDKAGDYQLTCTASEGSAATFGVGKEIAADSVVGGAIALIAVPGTGFLLAVLVTIIVLVKRSGARKRQAAAAGPWGQQGPYGR
;
A
#
# COMPACT_ATOMS: atom_id res chain seq x y z
N MET A 1 9.73 38.28 15.67
CA MET A 1 9.71 38.81 14.29
C MET A 1 8.44 38.30 13.67
N SER A 2 7.42 39.15 13.70
CA SER A 2 6.07 38.85 13.22
C SER A 2 6.00 39.27 11.75
N HIS A 3 5.67 38.31 10.86
CA HIS A 3 5.33 38.67 9.48
C HIS A 3 3.81 38.63 9.31
N ASP A 4 3.30 39.82 9.22
CA ASP A 4 1.96 40.18 8.83
C ASP A 4 1.82 39.97 7.31
N PHE A 5 0.90 39.12 6.86
CA PHE A 5 0.51 39.03 5.45
C PHE A 5 -0.88 39.62 5.28
N GLY A 6 -0.90 40.83 4.77
CA GLY A 6 -2.08 41.54 4.37
C GLY A 6 -2.88 40.86 3.28
N SER A 7 -4.19 40.86 3.48
CA SER A 7 -5.19 40.50 2.47
C SER A 7 -5.33 41.61 1.43
N PRO A 8 -5.42 41.33 0.15
CA PRO A 8 -6.01 42.26 -0.82
C PRO A 8 -7.51 41.94 -0.97
N SER A 9 -8.31 42.95 -0.64
CA SER A 9 -9.69 43.09 -1.01
C SER A 9 -9.81 43.60 -2.46
N GLY A 10 -10.89 43.21 -3.14
CA GLY A 10 -11.42 43.82 -4.35
C GLY A 10 -11.33 42.86 -5.55
N ASP A 11 -12.41 42.44 -6.16
CA ASP A 11 -13.24 43.24 -7.02
C ASP A 11 -14.51 42.47 -7.40
N ALA A 12 -15.60 43.16 -7.41
CA ALA A 12 -16.87 42.75 -7.98
C ALA A 12 -16.77 42.84 -9.51
N GLY A 13 -17.01 41.74 -10.20
CA GLY A 13 -16.99 41.66 -11.66
C GLY A 13 -17.95 40.58 -12.19
N SER A 14 -19.14 41.01 -12.52
CA SER A 14 -19.99 40.62 -13.65
C SER A 14 -20.16 39.15 -13.93
N GLY A 15 -21.27 38.55 -13.56
CA GLY A 15 -21.76 37.26 -14.01
C GLY A 15 -22.01 37.24 -15.53
N PRO A 16 -21.74 36.11 -16.19
CA PRO A 16 -22.11 35.92 -17.58
C PRO A 16 -23.61 35.64 -17.72
N PRO A 17 -24.24 36.06 -18.85
CA PRO A 17 -25.67 35.92 -19.09
C PRO A 17 -26.08 34.45 -19.21
N GLY A 18 -27.23 34.14 -18.60
CA GLY A 18 -27.85 32.83 -18.64
C GLY A 18 -28.25 32.43 -20.06
N TYR A 19 -27.76 31.27 -20.47
CA TYR A 19 -28.31 30.56 -21.63
C TYR A 19 -29.61 29.90 -21.23
N GLY A 20 -30.71 30.45 -21.75
CA GLY A 20 -32.04 29.88 -21.64
C GLY A 20 -32.09 28.49 -22.31
N ALA A 21 -32.58 27.52 -21.57
CA ALA A 21 -32.91 26.21 -22.13
C ALA A 21 -34.09 26.34 -23.13
N PRO A 22 -34.01 25.73 -24.30
CA PRO A 22 -35.17 25.66 -25.20
C PRO A 22 -36.20 24.69 -24.62
N GLN A 23 -37.39 25.20 -24.29
CA GLN A 23 -38.58 24.41 -24.02
C GLN A 23 -38.99 23.67 -25.30
N GLN A 24 -39.04 22.35 -25.24
CA GLN A 24 -39.64 21.54 -26.29
C GLN A 24 -41.17 21.65 -26.22
N PRO A 25 -41.83 22.03 -27.32
CA PRO A 25 -43.29 21.96 -27.39
C PRO A 25 -43.75 20.51 -27.54
N TYR A 26 -44.62 20.08 -26.65
CA TYR A 26 -45.38 18.86 -26.79
C TYR A 26 -46.32 18.98 -27.99
N GLY A 27 -45.98 18.29 -29.08
CA GLY A 27 -46.85 18.13 -30.27
C GLY A 27 -47.91 17.07 -30.00
N GLN A 28 -49.18 17.49 -30.04
CA GLN A 28 -50.37 16.64 -29.99
C GLN A 28 -50.40 15.65 -31.15
N PRO A 29 -50.92 14.43 -30.98
CA PRO A 29 -51.15 13.49 -32.08
C PRO A 29 -52.41 13.91 -32.87
N HIS A 30 -52.18 14.29 -34.13
CA HIS A 30 -53.30 14.46 -35.08
C HIS A 30 -53.88 13.10 -35.45
N GLN A 31 -55.15 12.91 -35.05
CA GLN A 31 -56.04 11.88 -35.62
C GLN A 31 -56.30 12.21 -37.07
N GLN A 32 -55.75 11.46 -38.00
CA GLN A 32 -56.20 11.47 -39.37
C GLN A 32 -57.33 10.50 -39.57
N GLN A 33 -58.46 11.09 -39.91
CA GLN A 33 -59.73 10.52 -40.25
C GLN A 33 -59.60 9.70 -41.55
N TYR A 34 -59.88 8.39 -41.46
CA TYR A 34 -59.98 7.49 -42.60
C TYR A 34 -61.24 7.78 -43.37
N GLN A 35 -61.09 8.26 -44.59
CA GLN A 35 -62.16 8.23 -45.60
C GLN A 35 -61.91 7.08 -46.59
N GLY A 36 -62.94 6.29 -46.82
CA GLY A 36 -62.92 5.02 -47.53
C GLY A 36 -62.53 5.08 -49.00
N GLY A 37 -61.86 4.07 -49.44
CA GLY A 37 -61.60 3.73 -50.85
C GLY A 37 -61.77 2.22 -51.06
N PRO A 38 -62.08 1.74 -52.30
CA PRO A 38 -62.65 0.45 -52.59
C PRO A 38 -61.71 -0.74 -52.47
N PRO A 39 -62.23 -1.98 -52.32
CA PRO A 39 -61.45 -3.17 -52.11
C PRO A 39 -60.98 -3.74 -53.44
N TYR A 40 -59.72 -3.95 -53.62
CA TYR A 40 -59.03 -4.92 -54.47
C TYR A 40 -57.54 -4.46 -54.63
N GLY A 41 -56.66 -5.13 -53.94
CA GLY A 41 -55.24 -4.90 -54.14
C GLY A 41 -54.41 -5.80 -53.26
N TYR A 42 -53.56 -6.60 -53.81
CA TYR A 42 -52.55 -7.48 -53.23
C TYR A 42 -51.93 -6.91 -51.95
N PRO A 43 -51.65 -7.73 -50.97
CA PRO A 43 -50.92 -7.25 -49.80
C PRO A 43 -49.52 -6.82 -50.26
N PRO A 44 -49.07 -5.59 -49.93
CA PRO A 44 -47.73 -5.18 -50.22
C PRO A 44 -46.72 -6.04 -49.45
N PRO A 45 -45.53 -6.36 -50.02
CA PRO A 45 -44.50 -7.12 -49.31
C PRO A 45 -44.16 -6.40 -48.01
N GLY A 46 -44.12 -7.21 -46.94
CA GLY A 46 -44.08 -6.79 -45.56
C GLY A 46 -43.14 -5.62 -45.28
N TYR A 47 -43.70 -4.56 -44.72
CA TYR A 47 -42.93 -3.56 -44.01
C TYR A 47 -42.28 -4.28 -42.82
N GLY A 48 -40.97 -4.56 -42.97
CA GLY A 48 -40.19 -5.08 -41.87
C GLY A 48 -40.38 -4.20 -40.63
N ALA A 49 -40.69 -4.82 -39.51
CA ALA A 49 -40.79 -4.14 -38.22
C ALA A 49 -39.63 -3.15 -38.06
N PRO A 50 -39.86 -1.96 -37.52
CA PRO A 50 -38.76 -0.99 -37.31
C PRO A 50 -37.63 -1.69 -36.56
N GLN A 51 -36.51 -1.91 -37.22
CA GLN A 51 -35.32 -2.42 -36.57
C GLN A 51 -34.94 -1.40 -35.50
N GLY A 52 -35.04 -1.84 -34.26
CA GLY A 52 -34.62 -1.02 -33.12
C GLY A 52 -33.19 -0.47 -33.36
N PRO A 53 -32.85 0.65 -32.76
CA PRO A 53 -31.56 1.28 -32.99
C PRO A 53 -30.45 0.25 -32.78
N PRO A 54 -29.46 0.17 -33.69
CA PRO A 54 -28.39 -0.82 -33.61
C PRO A 54 -27.68 -0.71 -32.25
N PRO A 55 -27.36 -1.85 -31.65
CA PRO A 55 -26.71 -1.84 -30.33
C PRO A 55 -25.42 -1.04 -30.38
N LYS A 56 -25.27 -0.08 -29.47
CA LYS A 56 -24.08 0.79 -29.40
C LYS A 56 -22.83 -0.08 -29.26
N PRO A 57 -21.82 0.07 -30.13
CA PRO A 57 -20.61 -0.73 -30.07
C PRO A 57 -19.89 -0.53 -28.73
N LYS A 58 -19.56 -1.65 -28.06
CA LYS A 58 -18.86 -1.63 -26.79
C LYS A 58 -17.44 -1.12 -26.98
N VAL A 59 -17.11 0.00 -26.38
CA VAL A 59 -15.75 0.59 -26.42
C VAL A 59 -14.80 -0.28 -25.61
N LYS A 60 -13.80 -0.87 -26.26
CA LYS A 60 -12.68 -1.59 -25.62
C LYS A 60 -11.44 -0.68 -25.53
N PRO A 61 -10.65 -0.72 -24.43
CA PRO A 61 -10.78 -1.55 -23.23
C PRO A 61 -11.86 -1.08 -22.26
N GLY A 62 -12.49 -2.03 -21.58
CA GLY A 62 -13.53 -1.75 -20.57
C GLY A 62 -12.97 -1.11 -19.31
N ILE A 63 -13.82 -0.44 -18.54
CA ILE A 63 -13.46 0.14 -17.20
C ILE A 63 -12.94 -0.95 -16.24
N GLY A 64 -13.32 -2.21 -16.42
CA GLY A 64 -12.86 -3.32 -15.59
C GLY A 64 -11.33 -3.42 -15.47
N TRP A 65 -10.57 -3.03 -16.51
CA TRP A 65 -9.10 -2.98 -16.43
C TRP A 65 -8.57 -1.95 -15.43
N ILE A 66 -9.24 -0.80 -15.31
CA ILE A 66 -8.89 0.21 -14.31
C ILE A 66 -9.18 -0.34 -12.92
N VAL A 67 -10.38 -0.89 -12.71
CA VAL A 67 -10.76 -1.50 -11.42
C VAL A 67 -9.80 -2.62 -11.03
N GLY A 68 -9.46 -3.51 -11.99
CA GLY A 68 -8.48 -4.59 -11.76
C GLY A 68 -7.11 -4.07 -11.34
N ALA A 69 -6.60 -3.03 -12.01
CA ALA A 69 -5.30 -2.44 -11.68
C ALA A 69 -5.29 -1.81 -10.27
N TRP A 70 -6.37 -1.14 -9.87
CA TRP A 70 -6.49 -0.58 -8.52
C TRP A 70 -6.67 -1.65 -7.44
N LEU A 71 -7.34 -2.76 -7.76
CA LEU A 71 -7.40 -3.92 -6.85
C LEU A 71 -6.02 -4.53 -6.62
N VAL A 72 -5.21 -4.67 -7.67
CA VAL A 72 -3.82 -5.14 -7.55
C VAL A 72 -3.00 -4.17 -6.67
N PHE A 73 -3.18 -2.86 -6.83
CA PHE A 73 -2.54 -1.88 -5.96
C PHE A 73 -2.94 -2.06 -4.49
N VAL A 74 -4.25 -2.19 -4.19
CA VAL A 74 -4.73 -2.41 -2.81
C VAL A 74 -4.14 -3.69 -2.22
N LEU A 75 -4.11 -4.78 -3.00
CA LEU A 75 -3.49 -6.03 -2.58
C LEU A 75 -1.99 -5.86 -2.29
N SER A 76 -1.27 -5.10 -3.12
CA SER A 76 0.16 -4.84 -2.88
C SER A 76 0.40 -4.06 -1.59
N VAL A 77 -0.48 -3.13 -1.23
CA VAL A 77 -0.43 -2.43 0.07
C VAL A 77 -0.63 -3.40 1.23
N ILE A 78 -1.66 -4.26 1.15
CA ILE A 78 -1.95 -5.25 2.19
C ILE A 78 -0.76 -6.19 2.38
N VAL A 79 -0.21 -6.72 1.29
CA VAL A 79 0.96 -7.62 1.32
C VAL A 79 2.19 -6.90 1.88
N GLY A 80 2.44 -5.65 1.48
CA GLY A 80 3.56 -4.85 1.98
C GLY A 80 3.47 -4.61 3.48
N VAL A 81 2.30 -4.18 3.97
CA VAL A 81 2.06 -3.93 5.40
C VAL A 81 2.12 -5.22 6.21
N ALA A 82 1.45 -6.29 5.76
CA ALA A 82 1.46 -7.57 6.47
C ALA A 82 2.86 -8.19 6.51
N GLY A 83 3.61 -8.13 5.41
CA GLY A 83 4.98 -8.61 5.33
C GLY A 83 5.93 -7.84 6.24
N PHE A 84 5.81 -6.51 6.27
CA PHE A 84 6.60 -5.67 7.18
C PHE A 84 6.26 -5.94 8.65
N ALA A 85 4.97 -5.93 9.00
CA ALA A 85 4.54 -6.19 10.38
C ALA A 85 4.96 -7.58 10.86
N GLY A 86 4.80 -8.60 10.02
CA GLY A 86 5.25 -9.97 10.32
C GLY A 86 6.77 -10.06 10.46
N GLY A 87 7.52 -9.39 9.59
CA GLY A 87 8.98 -9.35 9.65
C GLY A 87 9.51 -8.64 10.89
N VAL A 88 8.90 -7.51 11.28
CA VAL A 88 9.27 -6.80 12.53
C VAL A 88 8.91 -7.64 13.75
N PHE A 89 7.73 -8.24 13.77
CA PHE A 89 7.30 -9.10 14.88
C PHE A 89 8.25 -10.29 15.05
N SER A 90 8.61 -11.00 13.98
CA SER A 90 9.56 -12.13 14.06
C SER A 90 10.95 -11.66 14.50
N ALA A 91 11.44 -10.52 14.00
CA ALA A 91 12.74 -9.98 14.40
C ALA A 91 12.79 -9.64 15.90
N VAL A 92 11.70 -9.11 16.46
CA VAL A 92 11.60 -8.80 17.90
C VAL A 92 11.53 -10.07 18.73
N THR A 93 10.72 -11.06 18.34
CA THR A 93 10.61 -12.33 19.05
C THR A 93 11.91 -13.13 19.00
N ASP A 94 12.60 -13.13 17.87
CA ASP A 94 13.89 -13.82 17.70
C ASP A 94 15.04 -13.12 18.45
N ALA A 95 14.95 -11.81 18.62
CA ALA A 95 15.95 -11.05 19.37
C ALA A 95 15.77 -11.18 20.89
N ALA A 96 14.53 -11.39 21.34
CA ALA A 96 14.23 -11.45 22.76
C ALA A 96 14.97 -12.61 23.45
N PRO A 97 15.49 -12.39 24.67
CA PRO A 97 16.07 -13.48 25.44
C PRO A 97 15.04 -14.58 25.72
N THR A 98 15.41 -15.83 25.45
CA THR A 98 14.58 -17.01 25.75
C THR A 98 14.81 -17.57 27.14
N SER A 99 15.92 -17.18 27.78
CA SER A 99 16.29 -17.53 29.14
C SER A 99 16.88 -16.33 29.84
N SER A 100 16.58 -16.19 31.11
CA SER A 100 17.10 -15.12 31.98
C SER A 100 17.85 -15.69 33.16
N PHE A 101 18.87 -14.96 33.63
CA PHE A 101 19.69 -15.33 34.76
C PHE A 101 20.01 -14.09 35.62
N GLY A 102 20.31 -14.32 36.87
CA GLY A 102 20.64 -13.25 37.82
C GLY A 102 22.11 -12.84 37.86
N PRO A 103 22.44 -11.75 38.56
CA PRO A 103 23.83 -11.33 38.77
C PRO A 103 24.64 -12.40 39.51
N GLY A 104 25.85 -12.66 39.02
CA GLY A 104 26.78 -13.65 39.62
C GLY A 104 26.49 -15.12 39.24
N GLU A 105 25.39 -15.36 38.52
CA GLU A 105 25.05 -16.70 38.05
C GLU A 105 25.93 -17.06 36.85
N ASN A 106 26.46 -18.30 36.84
CA ASN A 106 27.22 -18.84 35.72
C ASN A 106 26.28 -19.73 34.87
N VAL A 107 26.02 -19.32 33.63
CA VAL A 107 25.13 -20.01 32.74
C VAL A 107 25.88 -20.49 31.49
N THR A 108 25.52 -21.68 31.02
CA THR A 108 26.03 -22.19 29.74
C THR A 108 25.08 -21.74 28.62
N VAL A 109 25.62 -21.05 27.64
CA VAL A 109 24.87 -20.52 26.49
C VAL A 109 25.47 -21.01 25.18
N THR A 110 24.64 -21.48 24.27
CA THR A 110 25.06 -21.88 22.94
C THR A 110 25.10 -20.64 22.05
N LEU A 111 26.29 -20.26 21.59
CA LEU A 111 26.47 -19.09 20.73
C LEU A 111 26.86 -19.52 19.32
N ASN A 112 26.30 -18.82 18.32
CA ASN A 112 26.61 -19.03 16.92
C ASN A 112 26.92 -17.66 16.27
N PRO A 113 28.07 -17.49 15.60
CA PRO A 113 28.42 -16.21 14.98
C PRO A 113 27.42 -15.74 13.92
N ALA A 114 26.72 -16.68 13.23
CA ALA A 114 25.69 -16.33 12.25
C ALA A 114 24.44 -15.69 12.87
N ASP A 115 24.17 -15.97 14.14
CA ASP A 115 22.98 -15.48 14.86
C ASP A 115 23.18 -14.08 15.46
N ARG A 116 24.37 -13.50 15.37
CA ARG A 116 24.73 -12.21 16.00
C ARG A 116 24.31 -12.18 17.47
N PRO A 117 24.87 -13.06 18.31
CA PRO A 117 24.45 -13.15 19.70
C PRO A 117 24.68 -11.85 20.45
N ALA A 118 23.77 -11.55 21.39
CA ALA A 118 23.76 -10.34 22.16
C ALA A 118 23.32 -10.61 23.60
N ILE A 119 23.87 -9.85 24.54
CA ILE A 119 23.46 -9.87 25.93
C ILE A 119 22.52 -8.70 26.17
N TYR A 120 21.36 -9.01 26.72
CA TYR A 120 20.36 -8.04 27.12
C TYR A 120 20.32 -7.94 28.63
N VAL A 121 19.95 -6.76 29.12
CA VAL A 121 19.76 -6.49 30.52
C VAL A 121 18.40 -5.86 30.77
N SER A 122 17.72 -6.32 31.80
CA SER A 122 16.57 -5.65 32.40
C SER A 122 16.97 -5.17 33.76
N ALA A 123 17.14 -3.87 33.91
CA ALA A 123 17.61 -3.24 35.16
C ALA A 123 17.13 -1.79 35.23
N ASP A 124 17.22 -1.19 36.41
CA ASP A 124 16.99 0.24 36.60
C ASP A 124 18.02 1.07 35.83
N LYS A 125 17.60 2.23 35.33
CA LYS A 125 18.49 3.14 34.60
C LYS A 125 19.72 3.51 35.40
N GLY A 126 20.89 3.34 34.79
CA GLY A 126 22.17 3.68 35.43
C GLY A 126 22.82 2.54 36.21
N THR A 127 22.21 1.36 36.24
CA THR A 127 22.84 0.16 36.81
C THR A 127 24.12 -0.15 36.07
N LYS A 128 25.24 -0.26 36.79
CA LYS A 128 26.52 -0.69 36.23
C LYS A 128 26.60 -2.21 36.31
N PHE A 129 27.04 -2.81 35.23
CA PHE A 129 27.22 -4.25 35.10
C PHE A 129 28.48 -4.58 34.33
N GLU A 130 29.01 -5.77 34.57
CA GLU A 130 30.15 -6.33 33.84
C GLU A 130 29.84 -7.79 33.50
N CYS A 131 30.07 -8.18 32.25
CA CYS A 131 29.85 -9.55 31.79
C CYS A 131 31.19 -10.14 31.33
N GLN A 132 31.38 -11.42 31.61
CA GLN A 132 32.53 -12.21 31.20
C GLN A 132 32.03 -13.49 30.53
N ILE A 133 32.65 -13.84 29.42
CA ILE A 133 32.39 -15.09 28.71
C ILE A 133 33.69 -15.89 28.70
N GLN A 134 33.60 -17.13 29.14
CA GLN A 134 34.73 -18.07 29.20
C GLN A 134 34.39 -19.36 28.48
N GLY A 135 35.42 -20.13 28.18
CA GLY A 135 35.28 -21.46 27.57
C GLY A 135 35.68 -21.53 26.09
N ALA A 136 36.11 -22.73 25.72
CA ALA A 136 36.33 -23.08 24.33
C ALA A 136 34.96 -23.35 23.68
N PRO A 137 34.74 -23.06 22.39
CA PRO A 137 35.61 -23.46 21.32
C PRO A 137 36.35 -22.32 20.60
N GLY A 138 36.10 -21.05 20.91
CA GLY A 138 36.70 -19.98 20.12
C GLY A 138 36.98 -18.67 20.89
N THR A 139 37.39 -17.65 20.14
CA THR A 139 37.65 -16.31 20.68
C THR A 139 36.35 -15.55 20.85
N VAL A 140 36.19 -14.85 21.98
CA VAL A 140 35.04 -14.01 22.26
C VAL A 140 35.45 -12.55 22.34
N ARG A 141 34.62 -11.69 21.78
CA ARG A 141 34.75 -10.23 21.88
C ARG A 141 33.43 -9.65 22.35
N LEU A 142 33.45 -8.93 23.45
CA LEU A 142 32.32 -8.16 23.93
C LEU A 142 32.48 -6.71 23.47
N GLN A 143 31.47 -6.17 22.85
CA GLN A 143 31.45 -4.80 22.35
C GLN A 143 30.21 -4.06 22.83
N GLN A 144 30.40 -2.81 23.20
CA GLN A 144 29.26 -1.95 23.51
C GLN A 144 28.46 -1.64 22.23
N PRO A 145 27.12 -1.67 22.28
CA PRO A 145 26.31 -1.32 21.12
C PRO A 145 26.49 0.15 20.77
N GLY A 146 26.62 0.47 19.49
CA GLY A 146 26.67 1.86 19.01
C GLY A 146 25.33 2.57 19.05
N THR A 147 24.23 1.84 19.20
CA THR A 147 22.85 2.33 19.29
C THR A 147 22.11 1.57 20.39
N GLN A 148 21.28 2.28 21.15
CA GLN A 148 20.41 1.63 22.13
C GLN A 148 19.31 0.86 21.39
N GLN A 149 19.17 -0.42 21.71
CA GLN A 149 18.08 -1.28 21.26
C GLN A 149 17.32 -1.76 22.47
N THR A 150 16.02 -1.62 22.42
CA THR A 150 15.13 -2.03 23.49
C THR A 150 14.09 -2.97 22.93
N VAL A 151 13.90 -4.10 23.58
CA VAL A 151 12.92 -5.13 23.21
C VAL A 151 12.01 -5.38 24.40
N THR A 152 10.71 -5.41 24.17
CA THR A 152 9.75 -5.80 25.21
C THR A 152 9.28 -7.22 24.94
N ASN A 153 9.49 -8.12 25.89
CA ASN A 153 9.04 -9.49 25.82
C ASN A 153 8.36 -9.85 27.14
N ASP A 154 7.17 -10.44 27.08
CA ASP A 154 6.35 -10.83 28.26
C ASP A 154 6.18 -9.71 29.30
N GLY A 155 6.10 -8.45 28.84
CA GLY A 155 5.98 -7.29 29.71
C GLY A 155 7.28 -6.83 30.36
N VAL A 156 8.40 -7.52 30.11
CA VAL A 156 9.74 -7.14 30.57
C VAL A 156 10.44 -6.33 29.50
N LEU A 157 11.01 -5.20 29.92
CA LEU A 157 11.81 -4.34 29.04
C LEU A 157 13.26 -4.79 29.08
N TRP A 158 13.78 -5.19 27.94
CA TRP A 158 15.16 -5.61 27.75
C TRP A 158 15.93 -4.56 26.96
N GLU A 159 17.07 -4.14 27.47
CA GLU A 159 17.99 -3.23 26.78
C GLU A 159 19.22 -4.02 26.29
N LEU A 160 19.64 -3.78 25.06
CA LEU A 160 20.85 -4.39 24.52
C LEU A 160 22.08 -3.88 25.28
N ALA A 161 22.66 -4.73 26.09
CA ALA A 161 23.81 -4.43 26.94
C ALA A 161 25.12 -4.55 26.17
N LEU A 162 25.36 -5.70 25.56
CA LEU A 162 26.62 -6.01 24.87
C LEU A 162 26.34 -6.85 23.61
N ARG A 163 27.12 -6.58 22.56
CA ARG A 163 27.23 -7.45 21.38
C ARG A 163 28.28 -8.50 21.65
N VAL A 164 27.98 -9.73 21.30
CA VAL A 164 28.90 -10.85 21.47
C VAL A 164 29.41 -11.31 20.12
N GLY A 165 30.67 -11.05 19.85
CA GLY A 165 31.34 -11.60 18.67
C GLY A 165 32.05 -12.90 19.05
N VAL A 166 31.65 -14.01 18.42
CA VAL A 166 32.33 -15.32 18.53
C VAL A 166 32.81 -15.74 17.14
N ASP A 167 33.92 -16.45 17.08
CA ASP A 167 34.48 -16.97 15.83
C ASP A 167 34.02 -18.39 15.51
N LYS A 168 33.53 -19.13 16.51
CA LYS A 168 33.04 -20.49 16.37
C LYS A 168 31.72 -20.67 17.09
N ALA A 169 30.86 -21.50 16.53
CA ALA A 169 29.66 -21.94 17.21
C ALA A 169 29.97 -22.97 18.28
N GLY A 170 29.27 -22.90 19.40
CA GLY A 170 29.42 -23.84 20.52
C GLY A 170 28.93 -23.29 21.85
N ASP A 171 29.20 -24.02 22.91
CA ASP A 171 28.78 -23.69 24.26
C ASP A 171 29.84 -22.86 24.99
N TYR A 172 29.40 -21.78 25.55
CA TYR A 172 30.21 -20.82 26.30
C TYR A 172 29.65 -20.60 27.69
N GLN A 173 30.48 -20.33 28.68
CA GLN A 173 30.06 -19.98 30.01
C GLN A 173 30.01 -18.47 30.15
N LEU A 174 28.84 -17.97 30.51
CA LEU A 174 28.56 -16.54 30.67
C LEU A 174 28.27 -16.26 32.15
N THR A 175 28.93 -15.22 32.69
CA THR A 175 28.63 -14.67 34.00
C THR A 175 28.53 -13.17 33.86
N CYS A 176 27.46 -12.59 34.39
CA CYS A 176 27.30 -11.14 34.51
C CYS A 176 27.16 -10.74 35.97
N THR A 177 27.85 -9.68 36.37
CA THR A 177 27.73 -9.07 37.70
C THR A 177 27.10 -7.68 37.57
N ALA A 178 26.38 -7.26 38.58
CA ALA A 178 25.79 -5.92 38.63
C ALA A 178 26.20 -5.25 39.96
N SER A 179 26.07 -3.92 40.02
CA SER A 179 26.33 -3.17 41.23
C SER A 179 25.43 -3.66 42.39
N GLU A 180 26.00 -3.70 43.58
CA GLU A 180 25.30 -4.16 44.81
C GLU A 180 23.95 -3.44 44.99
N GLY A 181 22.92 -4.22 45.27
CA GLY A 181 21.56 -3.72 45.53
C GLY A 181 20.75 -3.39 44.30
N SER A 182 21.26 -3.61 43.08
CA SER A 182 20.48 -3.42 41.84
C SER A 182 19.72 -4.68 41.48
N ALA A 183 18.43 -4.52 41.19
CA ALA A 183 17.62 -5.59 40.58
C ALA A 183 17.92 -5.67 39.10
N ALA A 184 18.94 -6.43 38.73
CA ALA A 184 19.31 -6.68 37.34
C ALA A 184 19.00 -8.12 36.96
N THR A 185 18.48 -8.31 35.77
CA THR A 185 18.30 -9.62 35.15
C THR A 185 18.95 -9.58 33.79
N PHE A 186 19.69 -10.62 33.43
CA PHE A 186 20.40 -10.72 32.18
C PHE A 186 19.77 -11.81 31.30
N GLY A 187 19.93 -11.70 30.02
CA GLY A 187 19.47 -12.73 29.08
C GLY A 187 20.29 -12.70 27.79
N VAL A 188 20.37 -13.84 27.14
CA VAL A 188 21.03 -13.96 25.84
C VAL A 188 19.98 -14.05 24.74
N GLY A 189 20.11 -13.17 23.77
CA GLY A 189 19.25 -13.09 22.60
C GLY A 189 20.08 -12.83 21.35
N LYS A 190 19.45 -12.33 20.32
CA LYS A 190 20.09 -11.96 19.04
C LYS A 190 20.00 -10.45 18.83
N GLU A 191 21.02 -9.89 18.22
CA GLU A 191 20.94 -8.50 17.79
C GLU A 191 19.97 -8.35 16.63
N ILE A 192 19.07 -7.36 16.72
CA ILE A 192 18.24 -7.00 15.57
C ILE A 192 19.14 -6.35 14.52
N ALA A 193 19.30 -7.03 13.42
CA ALA A 193 20.14 -6.56 12.33
C ALA A 193 19.54 -5.30 11.68
N ALA A 194 20.26 -4.19 11.69
CA ALA A 194 19.78 -2.93 11.11
C ALA A 194 19.46 -3.07 9.61
N ASP A 195 20.21 -3.91 8.89
CA ASP A 195 19.99 -4.23 7.48
C ASP A 195 18.64 -4.91 7.23
N SER A 196 18.17 -5.78 8.11
CA SER A 196 16.84 -6.41 7.99
C SER A 196 15.70 -5.41 8.21
N VAL A 197 15.86 -4.48 9.15
CA VAL A 197 14.88 -3.41 9.40
C VAL A 197 14.82 -2.44 8.21
N VAL A 198 15.98 -2.03 7.70
CA VAL A 198 16.07 -1.15 6.53
C VAL A 198 15.52 -1.85 5.30
N GLY A 199 15.88 -3.12 5.06
CA GLY A 199 15.35 -3.92 3.96
C GLY A 199 13.83 -4.04 4.00
N GLY A 200 13.26 -4.29 5.18
CA GLY A 200 11.80 -4.32 5.41
C GLY A 200 11.13 -2.98 5.12
N ALA A 201 11.72 -1.87 5.58
CA ALA A 201 11.22 -0.53 5.32
C ALA A 201 11.24 -0.16 3.83
N ILE A 202 12.31 -0.53 3.12
CA ILE A 202 12.39 -0.35 1.67
C ILE A 202 11.31 -1.17 0.97
N ALA A 203 11.11 -2.43 1.35
CA ALA A 203 10.08 -3.28 0.77
C ALA A 203 8.67 -2.74 1.01
N LEU A 204 8.41 -2.18 2.21
CA LEU A 204 7.13 -1.54 2.56
C LEU A 204 6.77 -0.39 1.62
N ILE A 205 7.76 0.34 1.11
CA ILE A 205 7.55 1.46 0.19
C ILE A 205 7.61 1.00 -1.26
N ALA A 206 8.58 0.15 -1.61
CA ALA A 206 8.83 -0.26 -2.99
C ALA A 206 7.68 -1.13 -3.55
N VAL A 207 7.12 -2.04 -2.76
CA VAL A 207 6.05 -2.94 -3.22
C VAL A 207 4.76 -2.17 -3.53
N PRO A 208 4.21 -1.35 -2.62
CA PRO A 208 3.04 -0.52 -2.96
C PRO A 208 3.35 0.55 -4.01
N GLY A 209 4.54 1.14 -3.97
CA GLY A 209 4.96 2.15 -4.95
C GLY A 209 4.95 1.61 -6.38
N THR A 210 5.47 0.41 -6.59
CA THR A 210 5.42 -0.27 -7.89
C THR A 210 3.98 -0.57 -8.31
N GLY A 211 3.14 -1.08 -7.39
CA GLY A 211 1.73 -1.32 -7.64
C GLY A 211 0.96 -0.05 -8.04
N PHE A 212 1.24 1.06 -7.36
CA PHE A 212 0.66 2.36 -7.68
C PHE A 212 1.05 2.85 -9.08
N LEU A 213 2.34 2.82 -9.41
CA LEU A 213 2.82 3.24 -10.74
C LEU A 213 2.18 2.42 -11.86
N LEU A 214 2.05 1.10 -11.67
CA LEU A 214 1.36 0.23 -12.63
C LEU A 214 -0.12 0.58 -12.76
N ALA A 215 -0.82 0.84 -11.65
CA ALA A 215 -2.23 1.22 -11.66
C ALA A 215 -2.45 2.55 -12.40
N VAL A 216 -1.59 3.55 -12.17
CA VAL A 216 -1.63 4.84 -12.87
C VAL A 216 -1.37 4.65 -14.36
N LEU A 217 -0.34 3.89 -14.73
CA LEU A 217 0.03 3.63 -16.12
C LEU A 217 -1.12 2.93 -16.89
N VAL A 218 -1.72 1.88 -16.30
CA VAL A 218 -2.88 1.20 -16.87
C VAL A 218 -4.05 2.16 -17.03
N THR A 219 -4.30 3.00 -16.02
CA THR A 219 -5.37 4.00 -16.06
C THR A 219 -5.18 4.97 -17.22
N ILE A 220 -3.97 5.52 -17.39
CA ILE A 220 -3.64 6.43 -18.50
C ILE A 220 -3.83 5.75 -19.86
N ILE A 221 -3.30 4.53 -20.04
CA ILE A 221 -3.43 3.78 -21.28
C ILE A 221 -4.90 3.53 -21.64
N VAL A 222 -5.71 3.10 -20.66
CA VAL A 222 -7.14 2.84 -20.85
C VAL A 222 -7.88 4.12 -21.23
N LEU A 223 -7.62 5.23 -20.54
CA LEU A 223 -8.26 6.51 -20.83
C LEU A 223 -7.90 7.04 -22.22
N VAL A 224 -6.62 7.00 -22.60
CA VAL A 224 -6.16 7.45 -23.93
C VAL A 224 -6.78 6.59 -25.04
N LYS A 225 -6.73 5.26 -24.91
CA LYS A 225 -7.36 4.37 -25.89
C LYS A 225 -8.87 4.58 -26.01
N ARG A 226 -9.54 4.80 -24.87
CA ARG A 226 -10.98 5.02 -24.82
C ARG A 226 -11.39 6.36 -25.44
N SER A 227 -10.62 7.44 -25.19
CA SER A 227 -10.87 8.75 -25.81
C SER A 227 -10.69 8.70 -27.32
N GLY A 228 -9.66 8.00 -27.82
CA GLY A 228 -9.45 7.78 -29.26
C GLY A 228 -10.56 6.97 -29.91
N ALA A 229 -11.05 5.91 -29.24
CA ALA A 229 -12.15 5.11 -29.76
C ALA A 229 -13.46 5.92 -29.85
N ARG A 230 -13.76 6.76 -28.85
CA ARG A 230 -14.92 7.66 -28.89
C ARG A 230 -14.85 8.69 -30.01
N LYS A 231 -13.67 9.29 -30.24
CA LYS A 231 -13.47 10.25 -31.35
C LYS A 231 -13.70 9.57 -32.73
N ARG A 232 -13.21 8.34 -32.92
CA ARG A 232 -13.42 7.57 -34.14
C ARG A 232 -14.90 7.23 -34.37
N GLN A 233 -15.63 6.87 -33.30
CA GLN A 233 -17.07 6.61 -33.38
C GLN A 233 -17.86 7.89 -33.72
N ALA A 234 -17.50 9.03 -33.12
CA ALA A 234 -18.10 10.32 -33.45
C ALA A 234 -17.82 10.75 -34.90
N ALA A 235 -16.60 10.50 -35.39
CA ALA A 235 -16.25 10.78 -36.79
C ALA A 235 -16.95 9.85 -37.79
N ALA A 236 -17.17 8.57 -37.43
CA ALA A 236 -17.91 7.61 -38.24
C ALA A 236 -19.42 7.87 -38.25
N ALA A 237 -19.96 8.54 -37.23
CA ALA A 237 -21.34 9.03 -37.16
C ALA A 237 -21.52 10.37 -37.92
N GLY A 238 -20.60 10.73 -38.82
CA GLY A 238 -20.49 11.99 -39.57
C GLY A 238 -21.79 12.55 -40.15
N PRO A 239 -21.78 13.70 -40.84
CA PRO A 239 -22.94 14.55 -41.12
C PRO A 239 -24.01 13.94 -42.05
N TRP A 240 -23.91 12.67 -42.39
CA TRP A 240 -24.87 11.96 -43.24
C TRP A 240 -26.18 11.56 -42.51
N GLY A 241 -26.27 11.78 -41.21
CA GLY A 241 -27.50 11.52 -40.43
C GLY A 241 -28.53 12.65 -40.42
N GLN A 242 -28.25 13.79 -41.04
CA GLN A 242 -29.14 14.97 -41.05
C GLN A 242 -29.78 15.28 -42.43
N GLN A 243 -29.83 14.34 -43.34
CA GLN A 243 -30.78 14.48 -44.43
C GLN A 243 -32.15 14.02 -43.98
N GLY A 244 -32.84 14.93 -43.28
CA GLY A 244 -34.28 14.84 -43.07
C GLY A 244 -34.97 14.92 -44.44
N PRO A 245 -36.11 14.24 -44.61
CA PRO A 245 -36.88 14.27 -45.88
C PRO A 245 -37.64 15.62 -45.99
N TYR A 246 -36.90 16.66 -46.35
CA TYR A 246 -37.50 17.89 -46.90
C TYR A 246 -36.91 18.12 -48.26
N GLY A 247 -37.51 17.50 -49.25
CA GLY A 247 -37.31 17.69 -50.66
C GLY A 247 -38.63 17.54 -51.38
N ARG A 248 -39.42 18.65 -51.44
CA ARG A 248 -40.51 18.96 -52.38
C ARG A 248 -41.71 18.02 -52.41
#